data_b51b9dc00141405605552bcac8de4848
#
_entry.id   b51b9dc00141405605552bcac8de4848
#
_cell.length_a   1.000
_cell.length_b   1.000
_cell.length_c   1.000
_cell.angle_alpha   90.00
_cell.angle_beta   90.00
_cell.angle_gamma   90.00
#
_symmetry.space_group_name_H-M   'P 1'
#
loop_
_entity.id
_entity.type
_entity.pdbx_description
1 polymer ?
#
loop_
_entity_poly.entity_id
_entity_poly.type
_entity_poly.pdbx_seq_one_letter_code
_entity_poly.pdbx_strand_id
1 'polypeptide(L)'
;MSSPLLFNAFLMNTPSHIQHGQWRHPDARQVEFERLEFWTELGRTLEAGLFDAMFFADVSGLYGPADGVYVDNVHEGLQIPSNDPTVLLGALAATTSRIGLATTSNVMQNPPFNFARQISTLDHLTRGRVAWNIVTSTQENAAR
;
A
#
# COMPACT_ATOMS: atom_id res chain seq x y z
N MET A 1 -17.84 -20.73 -20.44
CA MET A 1 -17.85 -19.27 -20.19
C MET A 1 -16.46 -18.90 -19.66
N SER A 2 -15.75 -17.96 -20.27
CA SER A 2 -14.45 -17.48 -19.79
C SER A 2 -14.66 -16.68 -18.50
N SER A 3 -13.85 -16.92 -17.48
CA SER A 3 -13.84 -16.08 -16.28
C SER A 3 -13.42 -14.65 -16.66
N PRO A 4 -14.02 -13.62 -16.05
CA PRO A 4 -13.60 -12.23 -16.29
C PRO A 4 -12.14 -12.03 -15.83
N LEU A 5 -11.42 -11.16 -16.51
CA LEU A 5 -10.13 -10.68 -16.05
C LEU A 5 -10.34 -9.66 -14.92
N LEU A 6 -9.51 -9.75 -13.88
CA LEU A 6 -9.51 -8.80 -12.76
C LEU A 6 -8.25 -7.94 -12.83
N PHE A 7 -8.42 -6.63 -12.72
CA PHE A 7 -7.34 -5.66 -12.80
C PHE A 7 -7.17 -4.94 -11.45
N ASN A 8 -6.01 -5.13 -10.83
CA ASN A 8 -5.65 -4.45 -9.59
C ASN A 8 -4.55 -3.43 -9.87
N ALA A 9 -4.73 -2.20 -9.41
CA ALA A 9 -3.67 -1.21 -9.41
C ALA A 9 -2.70 -1.53 -8.27
N PHE A 10 -1.46 -1.85 -8.62
CA PHE A 10 -0.40 -2.17 -7.64
C PHE A 10 0.27 -0.88 -7.20
N LEU A 11 0.15 -0.56 -5.92
CA LEU A 11 0.52 0.71 -5.32
C LEU A 11 1.39 0.49 -4.07
N MET A 12 2.05 1.53 -3.62
CA MET A 12 2.75 1.56 -2.34
C MET A 12 2.73 2.98 -1.77
N ASN A 13 2.49 3.13 -0.47
CA ASN A 13 2.39 4.44 0.18
C ASN A 13 3.79 4.98 0.56
N THR A 14 4.62 5.24 -0.46
CA THR A 14 6.02 5.65 -0.36
C THR A 14 6.41 6.48 -1.60
N PRO A 15 7.45 7.30 -1.55
CA PRO A 15 7.91 8.10 -2.71
C PRO A 15 8.46 7.25 -3.85
N SER A 16 8.94 6.06 -3.57
CA SER A 16 9.43 5.14 -4.60
C SER A 16 8.81 3.76 -4.41
N HIS A 17 8.61 3.04 -5.51
CA HIS A 17 8.14 1.68 -5.51
C HIS A 17 9.16 0.79 -6.26
N ILE A 18 8.72 -0.24 -6.98
CA ILE A 18 9.59 -1.15 -7.75
C ILE A 18 10.46 -0.40 -8.77
N GLN A 19 9.95 0.68 -9.35
CA GLN A 19 10.70 1.54 -10.28
C GLN A 19 11.58 2.50 -9.51
N HIS A 20 12.70 2.05 -9.01
CA HIS A 20 13.66 2.87 -8.28
C HIS A 20 14.11 4.08 -9.10
N GLY A 21 14.09 5.25 -8.49
CA GLY A 21 14.51 6.50 -9.11
C GLY A 21 13.47 7.18 -10.01
N GLN A 22 12.33 6.55 -10.33
CA GLN A 22 11.27 7.18 -11.14
C GLN A 22 10.62 8.38 -10.46
N TRP A 23 10.68 8.48 -9.14
CA TRP A 23 10.24 9.65 -8.39
C TRP A 23 10.99 10.94 -8.79
N ARG A 24 12.16 10.81 -9.41
CA ARG A 24 12.97 11.94 -9.93
C ARG A 24 12.49 12.42 -11.30
N HIS A 25 11.61 11.70 -11.97
CA HIS A 25 11.06 12.15 -13.26
C HIS A 25 10.21 13.41 -13.04
N PRO A 26 10.33 14.45 -13.90
CA PRO A 26 9.65 15.73 -13.71
C PRO A 26 8.11 15.61 -13.65
N ASP A 27 7.54 14.63 -14.32
CA ASP A 27 6.10 14.38 -14.32
C ASP A 27 5.63 13.39 -13.23
N ALA A 28 6.56 12.89 -12.38
CA ALA A 28 6.20 11.93 -11.34
C ALA A 28 5.45 12.63 -10.21
N ARG A 29 4.25 12.15 -9.94
CA ARG A 29 3.43 12.61 -8.80
C ARG A 29 3.60 11.72 -7.56
N GLN A 30 4.40 10.66 -7.62
CA GLN A 30 4.61 9.74 -6.49
C GLN A 30 5.19 10.45 -5.25
N VAL A 31 5.90 11.56 -5.44
CA VAL A 31 6.40 12.41 -4.35
C VAL A 31 5.29 13.07 -3.53
N GLU A 32 4.04 13.07 -4.03
CA GLU A 32 2.85 13.57 -3.32
C GLU A 32 2.22 12.50 -2.42
N PHE A 33 2.89 11.38 -2.16
CA PHE A 33 2.37 10.22 -1.43
C PHE A 33 1.88 10.54 0.00
N GLU A 34 2.30 11.64 0.59
CA GLU A 34 1.82 12.12 1.89
C GLU A 34 0.53 12.95 1.80
N ARG A 35 0.08 13.29 0.58
CA ARG A 35 -1.09 14.13 0.36
C ARG A 35 -2.34 13.29 0.12
N LEU A 36 -3.35 13.52 0.93
CA LEU A 36 -4.61 12.79 0.82
C LEU A 36 -5.29 13.02 -0.55
N GLU A 37 -5.17 14.23 -1.09
CA GLU A 37 -5.74 14.60 -2.38
C GLU A 37 -5.22 13.72 -3.52
N PHE A 38 -3.92 13.43 -3.51
CA PHE A 38 -3.28 12.53 -4.49
C PHE A 38 -3.96 11.14 -4.48
N TRP A 39 -4.12 10.56 -3.32
CA TRP A 39 -4.71 9.23 -3.18
C TRP A 39 -6.20 9.19 -3.51
N THR A 40 -6.95 10.21 -3.12
CA THR A 40 -8.40 10.28 -3.40
C THR A 40 -8.68 10.54 -4.87
N GLU A 41 -7.85 11.35 -5.53
CA GLU A 41 -7.91 11.57 -6.98
C GLU A 41 -7.59 10.26 -7.73
N LEU A 42 -6.50 9.58 -7.34
CA LEU A 42 -6.11 8.30 -7.92
C LEU A 42 -7.21 7.24 -7.73
N GLY A 43 -7.77 7.14 -6.53
CA GLY A 43 -8.85 6.20 -6.23
C GLY A 43 -10.08 6.41 -7.10
N ARG A 44 -10.50 7.65 -7.28
CA ARG A 44 -11.62 8.00 -8.18
C ARG A 44 -11.31 7.69 -9.64
N THR A 45 -10.07 7.96 -10.07
CA THR A 45 -9.63 7.69 -11.43
C THR A 45 -9.63 6.18 -11.73
N LEU A 46 -9.11 5.38 -10.82
CA LEU A 46 -9.09 3.92 -10.95
C LEU A 46 -10.52 3.32 -10.90
N GLU A 47 -11.37 3.84 -10.02
CA GLU A 47 -12.77 3.40 -9.94
C GLU A 47 -13.55 3.76 -11.22
N ALA A 48 -13.32 4.94 -11.78
CA ALA A 48 -13.89 5.35 -13.07
C ALA A 48 -13.34 4.52 -14.23
N GLY A 49 -12.07 4.12 -14.16
CA GLY A 49 -11.40 3.23 -15.12
C GLY A 49 -11.74 1.75 -14.98
N LEU A 50 -12.70 1.40 -14.11
CA LEU A 50 -13.19 0.03 -13.87
C LEU A 50 -12.11 -0.93 -13.35
N PHE A 51 -11.14 -0.44 -12.60
CA PHE A 51 -10.25 -1.32 -11.85
C PHE A 51 -11.02 -2.03 -10.73
N ASP A 52 -10.68 -3.30 -10.49
CA ASP A 52 -11.33 -4.11 -9.47
C ASP A 52 -10.83 -3.75 -8.06
N ALA A 53 -9.53 -3.45 -7.91
CA ALA A 53 -8.99 -3.04 -6.62
C ALA A 53 -7.78 -2.10 -6.73
N MET A 54 -7.59 -1.31 -5.67
CA MET A 54 -6.32 -0.70 -5.28
C MET A 54 -5.61 -1.66 -4.34
N PHE A 55 -4.46 -2.15 -4.75
CA PHE A 55 -3.65 -3.07 -3.96
C PHE A 55 -2.41 -2.35 -3.43
N PHE A 56 -2.38 -2.12 -2.13
CA PHE A 56 -1.25 -1.48 -1.47
C PHE A 56 -0.27 -2.52 -0.94
N ALA A 57 0.86 -2.66 -1.64
CA ALA A 57 2.02 -3.34 -1.08
C ALA A 57 2.59 -2.53 0.08
N ASP A 58 3.14 -3.21 1.07
CA ASP A 58 3.81 -2.60 2.21
C ASP A 58 4.96 -3.46 2.70
N VAL A 59 6.02 -2.79 3.12
CA VAL A 59 7.20 -3.40 3.74
C VAL A 59 7.66 -2.49 4.87
N SER A 60 7.58 -2.98 6.10
CA SER A 60 7.99 -2.21 7.28
C SER A 60 9.50 -2.23 7.51
N GLY A 61 10.25 -3.04 6.75
CA GLY A 61 11.71 -3.13 6.82
C GLY A 61 12.41 -2.35 5.72
N LEU A 62 13.66 -2.02 5.96
CA LEU A 62 14.53 -1.42 4.97
C LEU A 62 15.11 -2.48 4.05
N TYR A 63 15.14 -2.21 2.76
CA TYR A 63 15.94 -3.00 1.82
C TYR A 63 17.42 -2.63 1.97
N GLY A 64 18.30 -3.62 1.90
CA GLY A 64 19.72 -3.41 2.01
C GLY A 64 20.47 -4.73 1.99
N PRO A 65 21.82 -4.66 1.94
CA PRO A 65 22.65 -5.84 1.98
C PRO A 65 22.55 -6.58 3.33
N ALA A 66 22.95 -7.83 3.34
CA ALA A 66 22.83 -8.70 4.51
C ALA A 66 23.68 -8.25 5.73
N ASP A 67 24.64 -7.36 5.52
CA ASP A 67 25.46 -6.77 6.60
C ASP A 67 24.74 -5.65 7.37
N GLY A 68 23.52 -5.30 6.96
CA GLY A 68 22.70 -4.31 7.64
C GLY A 68 23.09 -2.85 7.35
N VAL A 69 23.90 -2.59 6.33
CA VAL A 69 24.26 -1.25 5.91
C VAL A 69 23.17 -0.70 4.98
N TYR A 70 22.34 0.21 5.48
CA TYR A 70 21.20 0.76 4.76
C TYR A 70 21.41 2.19 4.23
N VAL A 71 22.64 2.69 4.27
CA VAL A 71 22.95 4.10 3.97
C VAL A 71 22.48 4.48 2.57
N ASP A 72 22.76 3.65 1.58
CA ASP A 72 22.40 3.93 0.19
C ASP A 72 20.89 3.93 0.00
N ASN A 73 20.18 3.00 0.65
CA ASN A 73 18.71 2.92 0.58
C ASN A 73 18.05 4.15 1.21
N VAL A 74 18.59 4.62 2.34
CA VAL A 74 18.10 5.83 3.00
C VAL A 74 18.43 7.07 2.16
N HIS A 75 19.64 7.16 1.62
CA HIS A 75 20.07 8.29 0.81
C HIS A 75 19.27 8.40 -0.50
N GLU A 76 18.99 7.27 -1.14
CA GLU A 76 18.25 7.22 -2.41
C GLU A 76 16.73 7.14 -2.24
N GLY A 77 16.23 7.08 -1.02
CA GLY A 77 14.79 7.01 -0.74
C GLY A 77 14.14 5.73 -1.27
N LEU A 78 14.82 4.58 -1.19
CA LEU A 78 14.32 3.31 -1.72
C LEU A 78 13.20 2.77 -0.83
N GLN A 79 11.95 2.98 -1.26
CA GLN A 79 10.72 2.60 -0.55
C GLN A 79 10.64 3.16 0.88
N ILE A 80 11.27 4.31 1.08
CA ILE A 80 11.24 5.04 2.34
C ILE A 80 11.19 6.55 2.08
N PRO A 81 10.55 7.33 2.97
CA PRO A 81 9.70 6.85 4.06
C PRO A 81 8.48 6.08 3.52
N SER A 82 7.92 5.17 4.32
CA SER A 82 6.72 4.43 4.00
C SER A 82 5.64 4.71 5.05
N ASN A 83 4.45 5.09 4.61
CA ASN A 83 3.30 5.31 5.47
C ASN A 83 2.41 4.07 5.52
N ASP A 84 1.71 3.85 6.63
CA ASP A 84 0.81 2.72 6.82
C ASP A 84 -0.37 2.79 5.83
N PRO A 85 -0.47 1.86 4.87
CA PRO A 85 -1.56 1.87 3.90
C PRO A 85 -2.92 1.56 4.54
N THR A 86 -2.97 0.85 5.66
CA THR A 86 -4.23 0.48 6.33
C THR A 86 -4.96 1.72 6.84
N VAL A 87 -4.22 2.71 7.33
CA VAL A 87 -4.78 4.00 7.74
C VAL A 87 -5.35 4.76 6.54
N LEU A 88 -4.64 4.75 5.41
CA LEU A 88 -5.08 5.39 4.16
C LEU A 88 -6.38 4.78 3.63
N LEU A 89 -6.59 3.47 3.78
CA LEU A 89 -7.81 2.80 3.33
C LEU A 89 -9.07 3.40 3.95
N GLY A 90 -9.02 3.85 5.19
CA GLY A 90 -10.15 4.53 5.84
C GLY A 90 -10.59 5.80 5.11
N ALA A 91 -9.63 6.60 4.64
CA ALA A 91 -9.92 7.79 3.85
C ALA A 91 -10.43 7.45 2.44
N LEU A 92 -9.84 6.45 1.79
CA LEU A 92 -10.26 5.98 0.46
C LEU A 92 -11.68 5.37 0.51
N ALA A 93 -12.04 4.69 1.60
CA ALA A 93 -13.38 4.17 1.81
C ALA A 93 -14.47 5.26 1.72
N ALA A 94 -14.16 6.47 2.19
CA ALA A 94 -15.08 7.61 2.16
C ALA A 94 -15.22 8.27 0.77
N THR A 95 -14.25 8.05 -0.12
CA THR A 95 -14.15 8.74 -1.41
C THR A 95 -14.39 7.85 -2.63
N THR A 96 -14.54 6.55 -2.39
CA THR A 96 -14.82 5.50 -3.40
C THR A 96 -16.05 4.70 -2.99
N SER A 97 -16.69 4.01 -3.95
CA SER A 97 -17.94 3.30 -3.71
C SER A 97 -17.96 1.82 -4.14
N ARG A 98 -17.10 1.43 -5.08
CA ARG A 98 -17.10 0.10 -5.69
C ARG A 98 -15.74 -0.60 -5.66
N ILE A 99 -14.65 0.15 -5.91
CA ILE A 99 -13.31 -0.40 -6.01
C ILE A 99 -12.90 -1.09 -4.70
N GLY A 100 -12.32 -2.28 -4.81
CA GLY A 100 -11.74 -3.01 -3.69
C GLY A 100 -10.52 -2.27 -3.12
N LEU A 101 -10.30 -2.40 -1.83
CA LEU A 101 -9.21 -1.74 -1.10
C LEU A 101 -8.39 -2.80 -0.37
N ALA A 102 -7.26 -3.18 -0.95
CA ALA A 102 -6.40 -4.21 -0.38
C ALA A 102 -5.19 -3.58 0.31
N THR A 103 -4.98 -3.95 1.56
CA THR A 103 -3.80 -3.57 2.35
C THR A 103 -2.88 -4.76 2.57
N THR A 104 -1.58 -4.50 2.61
CA THR A 104 -0.59 -5.49 3.06
C THR A 104 -0.36 -5.32 4.57
N SER A 105 -0.36 -6.42 5.30
CA SER A 105 0.04 -6.44 6.70
C SER A 105 0.77 -7.73 7.04
N ASN A 106 1.92 -7.57 7.70
CA ASN A 106 2.76 -8.66 8.14
C ASN A 106 2.17 -9.30 9.42
N VAL A 107 2.06 -10.62 9.41
CA VAL A 107 1.54 -11.40 10.54
C VAL A 107 2.44 -11.36 11.79
N MET A 108 3.70 -10.96 11.64
CA MET A 108 4.66 -10.92 12.75
C MET A 108 4.64 -9.60 13.52
N GLN A 109 4.13 -8.52 12.94
CA GLN A 109 4.24 -7.18 13.51
C GLN A 109 3.01 -6.73 14.29
N ASN A 110 1.85 -7.25 13.94
CA ASN A 110 0.59 -6.86 14.56
C ASN A 110 0.05 -7.99 15.46
N PRO A 111 -0.28 -7.71 16.74
CA PRO A 111 -1.03 -8.66 17.54
C PRO A 111 -2.34 -9.06 16.84
N PRO A 112 -2.66 -10.36 16.74
CA PRO A 112 -3.81 -10.83 15.95
C PRO A 112 -5.14 -10.16 16.29
N PHE A 113 -5.40 -9.92 17.57
CA PHE A 113 -6.62 -9.26 18.03
C PHE A 113 -6.70 -7.82 17.52
N ASN A 114 -5.63 -7.05 17.61
CA ASN A 114 -5.61 -5.65 17.17
C ASN A 114 -5.84 -5.55 15.68
N PHE A 115 -5.16 -6.39 14.91
CA PHE A 115 -5.30 -6.43 13.47
C PHE A 115 -6.72 -6.88 13.05
N ALA A 116 -7.26 -7.93 13.65
CA ALA A 116 -8.62 -8.39 13.38
C ALA A 116 -9.65 -7.29 13.65
N ARG A 117 -9.52 -6.56 14.75
CA ARG A 117 -10.39 -5.42 15.07
C ARG A 117 -10.28 -4.30 14.02
N GLN A 118 -9.06 -3.98 13.59
CA GLN A 118 -8.80 -2.94 12.58
C GLN A 118 -9.42 -3.31 11.23
N ILE A 119 -9.16 -4.52 10.73
CA ILE A 119 -9.70 -5.00 9.45
C ILE A 119 -11.22 -5.14 9.50
N SER A 120 -11.80 -5.69 10.59
CA SER A 120 -13.26 -5.76 10.73
C SER A 120 -13.92 -4.38 10.69
N THR A 121 -13.29 -3.38 11.30
CA THR A 121 -13.77 -2.01 11.25
C THR A 121 -13.76 -1.48 9.81
N LEU A 122 -12.65 -1.68 9.08
CA LEU A 122 -12.55 -1.29 7.67
C LEU A 122 -13.56 -2.04 6.80
N ASP A 123 -13.79 -3.32 7.08
CA ASP A 123 -14.77 -4.12 6.33
C ASP A 123 -16.18 -3.53 6.45
N HIS A 124 -16.59 -3.16 7.65
CA HIS A 124 -17.87 -2.47 7.87
C HIS A 124 -17.91 -1.10 7.16
N LEU A 125 -16.88 -0.28 7.31
CA LEU A 125 -16.81 1.05 6.70
C LEU A 125 -16.81 0.98 5.16
N THR A 126 -16.15 -0.02 4.60
CA THR A 126 -16.07 -0.24 3.15
C THR A 126 -17.25 -1.03 2.58
N ARG A 127 -18.11 -1.58 3.42
CA ARG A 127 -19.21 -2.47 3.02
C ARG A 127 -18.72 -3.72 2.28
N GLY A 128 -17.71 -4.38 2.84
CA GLY A 128 -17.16 -5.63 2.29
C GLY A 128 -16.15 -5.45 1.16
N ARG A 129 -15.56 -4.25 0.97
CA ARG A 129 -14.58 -3.99 -0.09
C ARG A 129 -13.12 -4.12 0.35
N VAL A 130 -12.87 -4.34 1.64
CA VAL A 130 -11.50 -4.49 2.15
C VAL A 130 -10.94 -5.87 1.85
N ALA A 131 -9.65 -5.95 1.56
CA ALA A 131 -8.92 -7.19 1.43
C ALA A 131 -7.57 -7.10 2.16
N TRP A 132 -7.07 -8.25 2.59
CA TRP A 132 -5.78 -8.36 3.26
C TRP A 132 -4.81 -9.21 2.45
N ASN A 133 -3.70 -8.60 2.06
CA ASN A 133 -2.53 -9.30 1.55
C ASN A 133 -1.70 -9.78 2.74
N ILE A 134 -1.72 -11.08 2.96
CA ILE A 134 -1.05 -11.75 4.08
C ILE A 134 0.41 -11.97 3.72
N VAL A 135 1.32 -11.38 4.47
CA VAL A 135 2.76 -11.57 4.28
C VAL A 135 3.47 -11.95 5.59
N THR A 136 4.58 -12.65 5.47
CA THR A 136 5.45 -13.04 6.59
C THR A 136 6.72 -12.20 6.69
N SER A 137 6.89 -11.26 5.75
CA SER A 137 8.09 -10.45 5.51
C SER A 137 9.28 -11.24 4.96
N THR A 138 10.18 -10.51 4.30
CA THR A 138 11.44 -11.05 3.75
C THR A 138 12.68 -10.35 4.32
N GLN A 139 12.51 -9.22 5.00
CA GLN A 139 13.58 -8.46 5.63
C GLN A 139 13.71 -8.83 7.10
N GLU A 140 14.92 -9.14 7.54
CA GLU A 140 15.20 -9.46 8.94
C GLU A 140 14.80 -8.31 9.90
N ASN A 141 15.07 -7.07 9.48
CA ASN A 141 14.74 -5.88 10.26
C ASN A 141 13.23 -5.60 10.35
N ALA A 142 12.41 -6.18 9.48
CA ALA A 142 10.96 -6.12 9.56
C ALA A 142 10.36 -7.17 10.48
N ALA A 143 11.13 -8.17 10.90
CA ALA A 143 10.68 -9.26 11.74
C ALA A 143 11.00 -9.04 13.23
N ARG A 144 11.64 -7.94 13.62
CA ARG A 144 12.10 -7.63 14.99
C ARG A 144 11.15 -6.71 15.75
#